data_4771a0ecee3bf9a830dae3bcfaf41c6b
#
_entry.id   4771a0ecee3bf9a830dae3bcfaf41c6b
#
_cell.length_a   1.000
_cell.length_b   1.000
_cell.length_c   1.000
_cell.angle_alpha   90.00
_cell.angle_beta   90.00
_cell.angle_gamma   90.00
#
_symmetry.space_group_name_H-M   'P 1'
#
loop_
_entity.id
_entity.type
_entity.pdbx_description
1 polymer ?
#
loop_
_entity_poly.entity_id
_entity_poly.type
_entity_poly.pdbx_seq_one_letter_code
_entity_poly.pdbx_strand_id
1 'polypeptide(L)'
;RNSKEVQDIKDFLAVNNNAIEAEEFAIKAIESKSSKYLNENFELTKNSPFNVDMAQVLDSIDLPANDPNKIANQKFLCIYNKIIKSPKFKSLFTNVFGEHKAINAKFVIANDFPTNPVTNLQSNGNCRLENYTLTSDGSIKAANVLIKINQNKLTTGNTREISSILMAKTIIHESIHAFLSVKVKDCNIGITIDQLNNLEFEELIKEYYDGTCATGQEQHQFMFDYLEPILSEILTDIRDDVIPASQIRRMDSETLYVNGISTPFNWDDFFFNLSLEGLHNTEAFENEIKSDIVKNEKFEKYIGIFAVRFSKNCNN
;
A
#
# COMPACT_ATOMS: atom_id res chain seq x y z
N ARG A 1 27.95 22.06 -5.17
CA ARG A 1 26.94 21.19 -5.82
C ARG A 1 27.05 21.30 -7.31
N ASN A 2 26.84 20.21 -8.02
CA ASN A 2 26.86 20.24 -9.46
C ASN A 2 25.57 20.89 -10.02
N SER A 3 25.62 21.37 -11.26
CA SER A 3 24.50 22.05 -11.89
C SER A 3 23.24 21.17 -12.02
N LYS A 4 23.40 19.85 -12.06
CA LYS A 4 22.29 18.87 -12.11
C LYS A 4 21.53 18.85 -10.78
N GLU A 5 22.21 18.75 -9.64
CA GLU A 5 21.56 18.76 -8.32
C GLU A 5 20.75 20.03 -8.07
N VAL A 6 21.26 21.17 -8.53
CA VAL A 6 20.53 22.45 -8.43
C VAL A 6 19.28 22.43 -9.33
N GLN A 7 19.36 21.86 -10.51
CA GLN A 7 18.22 21.76 -11.41
C GLN A 7 17.18 20.79 -10.87
N ASP A 8 17.58 19.62 -10.37
CA ASP A 8 16.70 18.64 -9.76
C ASP A 8 15.88 19.24 -8.59
N ILE A 9 16.52 20.07 -7.76
CA ILE A 9 15.83 20.79 -6.66
C ILE A 9 14.79 21.77 -7.22
N LYS A 10 15.15 22.54 -8.24
CA LYS A 10 14.22 23.50 -8.86
C LYS A 10 13.02 22.78 -9.49
N ASP A 11 13.28 21.69 -10.19
CA ASP A 11 12.23 20.89 -10.82
C ASP A 11 11.30 20.26 -9.76
N PHE A 12 11.86 19.78 -8.64
CA PHE A 12 11.08 19.27 -7.51
C PHE A 12 10.19 20.36 -6.91
N LEU A 13 10.72 21.54 -6.62
CA LEU A 13 9.94 22.65 -6.08
C LEU A 13 8.84 23.10 -7.05
N ALA A 14 9.16 23.17 -8.34
CA ALA A 14 8.20 23.56 -9.38
C ALA A 14 7.04 22.56 -9.50
N VAL A 15 7.33 21.25 -9.50
CA VAL A 15 6.31 20.18 -9.55
C VAL A 15 5.41 20.22 -8.31
N ASN A 16 5.95 20.59 -7.14
CA ASN A 16 5.18 20.71 -5.91
C ASN A 16 4.63 22.13 -5.65
N ASN A 17 4.60 23.00 -6.67
CA ASN A 17 4.10 24.38 -6.59
C ASN A 17 4.71 25.22 -5.46
N ASN A 18 5.97 24.95 -5.09
CA ASN A 18 6.67 25.56 -3.96
C ASN A 18 5.89 25.45 -2.65
N ALA A 19 5.23 24.33 -2.39
CA ALA A 19 4.57 24.07 -1.13
C ALA A 19 5.59 24.12 0.03
N ILE A 20 5.17 24.58 1.21
CA ILE A 20 6.04 24.74 2.38
C ILE A 20 6.75 23.43 2.72
N GLU A 21 6.04 22.30 2.68
CA GLU A 21 6.64 20.98 2.93
C GLU A 21 7.69 20.59 1.88
N ALA A 22 7.52 21.02 0.63
CA ALA A 22 8.49 20.79 -0.43
C ALA A 22 9.74 21.65 -0.23
N GLU A 23 9.58 22.91 0.22
CA GLU A 23 10.69 23.80 0.56
C GLU A 23 11.47 23.27 1.77
N GLU A 24 10.79 22.86 2.84
CA GLU A 24 11.41 22.23 4.01
C GLU A 24 12.18 20.96 3.64
N PHE A 25 11.60 20.13 2.80
CA PHE A 25 12.28 18.96 2.26
C PHE A 25 13.54 19.32 1.48
N ALA A 26 13.43 20.29 0.56
CA ALA A 26 14.57 20.74 -0.23
C ALA A 26 15.70 21.28 0.65
N ILE A 27 15.37 22.05 1.70
CA ILE A 27 16.34 22.58 2.68
C ILE A 27 17.04 21.43 3.42
N LYS A 28 16.30 20.49 4.00
CA LYS A 28 16.86 19.33 4.70
C LYS A 28 17.73 18.46 3.79
N ALA A 29 17.29 18.21 2.55
CA ALA A 29 18.07 17.49 1.56
C ALA A 29 19.36 18.22 1.18
N ILE A 30 19.32 19.56 1.20
CA ILE A 30 20.50 20.42 1.01
C ILE A 30 21.46 20.28 2.19
N GLU A 31 21.00 20.29 3.40
CA GLU A 31 21.79 20.22 4.63
C GLU A 31 22.42 18.83 4.83
N SER A 32 21.73 17.76 4.45
CA SER A 32 22.21 16.37 4.62
C SER A 32 23.46 16.04 3.81
N LYS A 33 23.84 16.86 2.83
CA LYS A 33 25.00 16.67 1.94
C LYS A 33 25.02 15.33 1.18
N SER A 34 23.93 14.57 1.18
CA SER A 34 23.83 13.26 0.56
C SER A 34 23.20 13.36 -0.83
N SER A 35 24.03 13.34 -1.88
CA SER A 35 23.56 13.33 -3.27
C SER A 35 22.77 12.07 -3.62
N LYS A 36 23.08 10.93 -2.99
CA LYS A 36 22.37 9.66 -3.21
C LYS A 36 20.92 9.75 -2.77
N TYR A 37 20.66 10.29 -1.59
CA TYR A 37 19.30 10.46 -1.08
C TYR A 37 18.49 11.47 -1.90
N LEU A 38 19.10 12.55 -2.35
CA LEU A 38 18.46 13.50 -3.24
C LEU A 38 17.94 12.83 -4.51
N ASN A 39 18.78 12.07 -5.19
CA ASN A 39 18.42 11.46 -6.47
C ASN A 39 17.34 10.39 -6.31
N GLU A 40 17.49 9.46 -5.35
CA GLU A 40 16.53 8.38 -5.13
C GLU A 40 15.14 8.91 -4.70
N ASN A 41 15.11 9.94 -3.87
CA ASN A 41 13.86 10.50 -3.36
C ASN A 41 13.20 11.47 -4.35
N PHE A 42 13.95 12.20 -5.16
CA PHE A 42 13.38 13.00 -6.24
C PHE A 42 12.72 12.12 -7.32
N GLU A 43 13.34 11.01 -7.69
CA GLU A 43 12.71 10.08 -8.61
C GLU A 43 11.44 9.46 -8.01
N LEU A 44 11.45 9.19 -6.71
CA LEU A 44 10.28 8.69 -6.00
C LEU A 44 9.12 9.71 -6.04
N THR A 45 9.36 10.94 -5.63
CA THR A 45 8.33 11.99 -5.58
C THR A 45 7.82 12.38 -6.97
N LYS A 46 8.67 12.30 -7.99
CA LYS A 46 8.32 12.60 -9.38
C LYS A 46 7.45 11.53 -10.03
N ASN A 47 7.60 10.27 -9.61
CA ASN A 47 6.95 9.12 -10.22
C ASN A 47 5.83 8.52 -9.36
N SER A 48 5.68 8.95 -8.12
CA SER A 48 4.67 8.41 -7.21
C SER A 48 3.36 9.20 -7.27
N PRO A 49 2.21 8.52 -7.34
CA PRO A 49 0.91 9.17 -7.14
C PRO A 49 0.66 9.57 -5.68
N PHE A 50 1.41 9.02 -4.73
CA PHE A 50 1.30 9.31 -3.31
C PHE A 50 2.52 10.07 -2.80
N ASN A 51 2.30 10.95 -1.83
CA ASN A 51 3.38 11.57 -1.09
C ASN A 51 3.97 10.59 -0.07
N VAL A 52 5.25 10.74 0.21
CA VAL A 52 5.93 10.05 1.32
C VAL A 52 6.36 11.12 2.31
N ASP A 53 6.30 10.83 3.62
CA ASP A 53 6.81 11.77 4.62
C ASP A 53 8.33 11.87 4.53
N MET A 54 8.77 12.81 3.70
CA MET A 54 10.19 13.02 3.43
C MET A 54 10.93 13.59 4.63
N ALA A 55 10.25 14.31 5.53
CA ALA A 55 10.85 14.76 6.78
C ALA A 55 11.20 13.53 7.65
N GLN A 56 10.29 12.59 7.80
CA GLN A 56 10.55 11.34 8.54
C GLN A 56 11.70 10.53 7.92
N VAL A 57 11.77 10.47 6.58
CA VAL A 57 12.87 9.80 5.87
C VAL A 57 14.20 10.49 6.17
N LEU A 58 14.26 11.82 6.04
CA LEU A 58 15.49 12.59 6.27
C LEU A 58 15.96 12.50 7.73
N ASP A 59 15.05 12.60 8.69
CA ASP A 59 15.38 12.48 10.11
C ASP A 59 15.97 11.10 10.45
N SER A 60 15.65 10.08 9.65
CA SER A 60 16.20 8.73 9.83
C SER A 60 17.62 8.53 9.28
N ILE A 61 18.11 9.44 8.43
CA ILE A 61 19.41 9.26 7.73
C ILE A 61 20.58 9.19 8.71
N ASP A 62 20.62 10.11 9.67
CA ASP A 62 21.73 10.26 10.62
C ASP A 62 21.63 9.31 11.82
N LEU A 63 20.53 8.54 11.90
CA LEU A 63 20.35 7.54 12.94
C LEU A 63 21.34 6.36 12.78
N PRO A 64 21.69 5.66 13.86
CA PRO A 64 22.47 4.43 13.79
C PRO A 64 21.87 3.39 12.84
N ALA A 65 22.71 2.57 12.23
CA ALA A 65 22.26 1.55 11.26
C ALA A 65 21.27 0.53 11.84
N ASN A 66 21.30 0.32 13.15
CA ASN A 66 20.38 -0.58 13.87
C ASN A 66 19.18 0.14 14.48
N ASP A 67 19.00 1.44 14.22
CA ASP A 67 17.84 2.18 14.71
C ASP A 67 16.55 1.70 13.99
N PRO A 68 15.49 1.36 14.74
CA PRO A 68 14.24 0.87 14.16
C PRO A 68 13.61 1.82 13.14
N ASN A 69 13.70 3.15 13.36
CA ASN A 69 13.14 4.14 12.42
C ASN A 69 13.89 4.09 11.08
N LYS A 70 15.24 4.03 11.15
CA LYS A 70 16.08 3.94 9.96
C LYS A 70 15.79 2.68 9.16
N ILE A 71 15.76 1.52 9.82
CA ILE A 71 15.48 0.23 9.20
C ILE A 71 14.11 0.24 8.54
N ALA A 72 13.07 0.71 9.25
CA ALA A 72 11.71 0.76 8.75
C ALA A 72 11.59 1.68 7.52
N ASN A 73 12.17 2.89 7.59
CA ASN A 73 12.15 3.82 6.46
C ASN A 73 12.86 3.25 5.22
N GLN A 74 14.05 2.68 5.41
CA GLN A 74 14.79 2.08 4.29
C GLN A 74 14.04 0.93 3.64
N LYS A 75 13.43 0.05 4.45
CA LYS A 75 12.64 -1.07 3.93
C LYS A 75 11.37 -0.62 3.22
N PHE A 76 10.64 0.33 3.81
CA PHE A 76 9.45 0.92 3.17
C PHE A 76 9.80 1.51 1.81
N LEU A 77 10.80 2.39 1.76
CA LEU A 77 11.24 3.04 0.52
C LEU A 77 11.69 2.03 -0.54
N CYS A 78 12.45 1.01 -0.11
CA CYS A 78 12.89 -0.05 -1.01
C CYS A 78 11.69 -0.75 -1.68
N ILE A 79 10.66 -1.12 -0.90
CA ILE A 79 9.46 -1.80 -1.41
C ILE A 79 8.62 -0.83 -2.24
N TYR A 80 8.38 0.37 -1.75
CA TYR A 80 7.55 1.36 -2.42
C TYR A 80 8.13 1.79 -3.78
N ASN A 81 9.45 1.98 -3.86
CA ASN A 81 10.15 2.24 -5.13
C ASN A 81 9.92 1.14 -6.19
N LYS A 82 9.65 -0.08 -5.78
CA LYS A 82 9.33 -1.19 -6.68
C LYS A 82 7.88 -1.14 -7.10
N ILE A 83 6.96 -0.88 -6.16
CA ILE A 83 5.53 -0.75 -6.44
C ILE A 83 5.25 0.36 -7.45
N ILE A 84 5.87 1.52 -7.33
CA ILE A 84 5.66 2.64 -8.27
C ILE A 84 6.23 2.39 -9.68
N LYS A 85 6.96 1.31 -9.91
CA LYS A 85 7.35 0.89 -11.25
C LYS A 85 6.20 0.21 -12.00
N SER A 86 5.23 -0.38 -11.31
CA SER A 86 4.07 -0.98 -11.94
C SER A 86 3.25 0.08 -12.67
N PRO A 87 3.05 -0.05 -13.99
CA PRO A 87 2.20 0.86 -14.76
C PRO A 87 0.75 0.83 -14.26
N LYS A 88 0.30 -0.32 -13.79
CA LYS A 88 -1.04 -0.52 -13.24
C LYS A 88 -1.25 0.29 -11.98
N PHE A 89 -0.30 0.25 -11.03
CA PHE A 89 -0.34 1.06 -9.82
C PHE A 89 -0.43 2.54 -10.14
N LYS A 90 0.43 3.03 -11.03
CA LYS A 90 0.40 4.44 -11.46
C LYS A 90 -0.93 4.82 -12.08
N SER A 91 -1.42 4.06 -13.06
CA SER A 91 -2.66 4.40 -13.77
C SER A 91 -3.88 4.44 -12.86
N LEU A 92 -3.91 3.57 -11.83
CA LEU A 92 -5.04 3.51 -10.89
C LEU A 92 -5.13 4.77 -10.02
N PHE A 93 -4.00 5.29 -9.54
CA PHE A 93 -4.00 6.30 -8.49
C PHE A 93 -3.68 7.72 -8.98
N THR A 94 -2.99 7.89 -10.12
CA THR A 94 -2.58 9.22 -10.61
C THR A 94 -3.76 10.16 -10.82
N ASN A 95 -4.87 9.66 -11.36
CA ASN A 95 -6.06 10.48 -11.61
C ASN A 95 -6.75 11.00 -10.34
N VAL A 96 -6.53 10.35 -9.19
CA VAL A 96 -7.15 10.77 -7.93
C VAL A 96 -6.17 11.58 -7.08
N PHE A 97 -4.92 11.16 -6.98
CA PHE A 97 -3.95 11.73 -6.06
C PHE A 97 -2.80 12.50 -6.74
N GLY A 98 -2.55 12.28 -8.02
CA GLY A 98 -1.39 12.83 -8.73
C GLY A 98 -1.65 14.14 -9.48
N GLU A 99 -2.72 14.22 -10.27
CA GLU A 99 -2.89 15.33 -11.22
C GLU A 99 -3.58 16.55 -10.63
N HIS A 100 -4.46 16.40 -9.65
CA HIS A 100 -5.32 17.48 -9.18
C HIS A 100 -4.88 18.15 -7.90
N LYS A 101 -3.84 17.69 -7.23
CA LYS A 101 -3.22 18.31 -6.02
C LYS A 101 -4.19 18.83 -4.94
N ALA A 102 -5.51 18.69 -5.16
CA ALA A 102 -6.54 19.03 -4.21
C ALA A 102 -6.80 17.88 -3.22
N ILE A 103 -6.52 16.64 -3.66
CA ILE A 103 -6.63 15.44 -2.83
C ILE A 103 -5.23 14.82 -2.78
N ASN A 104 -4.61 14.88 -1.61
CA ASN A 104 -3.27 14.35 -1.36
C ASN A 104 -3.38 13.11 -0.49
N ALA A 105 -2.64 12.07 -0.81
CA ALA A 105 -2.45 10.94 0.07
C ALA A 105 -0.96 10.80 0.42
N LYS A 106 -0.68 10.67 1.73
CA LYS A 106 0.68 10.62 2.26
C LYS A 106 0.91 9.37 3.09
N PHE A 107 2.00 8.64 2.79
CA PHE A 107 2.48 7.56 3.62
C PHE A 107 3.33 8.08 4.79
N VAL A 108 3.08 7.53 5.97
CA VAL A 108 3.92 7.71 7.15
C VAL A 108 4.18 6.36 7.82
N ILE A 109 5.33 6.19 8.42
CA ILE A 109 5.66 5.03 9.23
C ILE A 109 5.34 5.36 10.68
N ALA A 110 4.54 4.53 11.32
CA ALA A 110 4.03 4.78 12.66
C ALA A 110 4.17 3.55 13.57
N ASN A 111 4.33 3.78 14.86
CA ASN A 111 4.44 2.73 15.89
C ASN A 111 3.26 2.73 16.87
N ASP A 112 2.26 3.56 16.64
CA ASP A 112 1.09 3.80 17.49
C ASP A 112 -0.11 2.88 17.17
N PHE A 113 0.15 1.73 16.55
CA PHE A 113 -0.90 0.78 16.20
C PHE A 113 -1.43 0.03 17.45
N PRO A 114 -2.75 0.06 17.67
CA PRO A 114 -3.34 -0.68 18.80
C PRO A 114 -3.17 -2.18 18.59
N THR A 115 -2.94 -2.88 19.68
CA THR A 115 -2.94 -4.35 19.68
C THR A 115 -4.36 -4.84 19.91
N ASN A 116 -4.86 -5.68 19.02
CA ASN A 116 -6.17 -6.32 19.20
C ASN A 116 -6.12 -7.21 20.46
N PRO A 117 -7.00 -6.99 21.45
CA PRO A 117 -6.94 -7.69 22.73
C PRO A 117 -7.27 -9.19 22.63
N VAL A 118 -7.95 -9.61 21.57
CA VAL A 118 -8.35 -11.01 21.34
C VAL A 118 -7.25 -11.79 20.63
N THR A 119 -6.73 -11.23 19.54
CA THR A 119 -5.74 -11.92 18.70
C THR A 119 -4.29 -11.59 19.08
N ASN A 120 -4.07 -10.60 19.92
CA ASN A 120 -2.75 -10.03 20.25
C ASN A 120 -1.96 -9.57 19.00
N LEU A 121 -2.66 -9.25 17.92
CA LEU A 121 -2.07 -8.77 16.67
C LEU A 121 -2.28 -7.27 16.50
N GLN A 122 -1.38 -6.63 15.79
CA GLN A 122 -1.51 -5.26 15.28
C GLN A 122 -1.76 -5.31 13.79
N SER A 123 -2.57 -4.37 13.27
CA SER A 123 -2.73 -4.21 11.83
C SER A 123 -1.40 -3.83 11.16
N ASN A 124 -1.28 -4.15 9.88
CA ASN A 124 -0.08 -3.84 9.09
C ASN A 124 -0.06 -2.38 8.63
N GLY A 125 -1.24 -1.80 8.41
CA GLY A 125 -1.45 -0.42 8.01
C GLY A 125 -2.83 0.06 8.44
N ASN A 126 -3.11 1.33 8.24
CA ASN A 126 -4.44 1.92 8.25
C ASN A 126 -4.47 3.20 7.41
N CYS A 127 -5.67 3.60 7.01
CA CYS A 127 -5.91 4.77 6.19
C CYS A 127 -6.97 5.67 6.85
N ARG A 128 -6.77 7.00 6.80
CA ARG A 128 -7.72 8.00 7.32
C ARG A 128 -7.77 9.22 6.44
N LEU A 129 -8.96 9.76 6.24
CA LEU A 129 -9.16 11.08 5.65
C LEU A 129 -9.00 12.15 6.73
N GLU A 130 -8.06 13.06 6.52
CA GLU A 130 -7.75 14.16 7.43
C GLU A 130 -7.87 15.51 6.68
N ASN A 131 -7.97 16.62 7.43
CA ASN A 131 -7.90 17.99 6.90
C ASN A 131 -8.60 18.16 5.54
N TYR A 132 -9.91 18.13 5.55
CA TYR A 132 -10.72 18.18 4.33
C TYR A 132 -11.52 19.49 4.20
N THR A 133 -11.82 19.86 2.98
CA THR A 133 -12.83 20.87 2.64
C THR A 133 -13.85 20.26 1.69
N LEU A 134 -15.11 20.60 1.88
CA LEU A 134 -16.21 20.12 1.05
C LEU A 134 -16.69 21.22 0.11
N THR A 135 -17.25 20.81 -1.00
CA THR A 135 -18.04 21.66 -1.89
C THR A 135 -19.42 21.95 -1.25
N SER A 136 -20.19 22.83 -1.86
CA SER A 136 -21.54 23.16 -1.36
C SER A 136 -22.52 21.99 -1.43
N ASP A 137 -22.27 21.00 -2.27
CA ASP A 137 -23.04 19.77 -2.40
C ASP A 137 -22.56 18.64 -1.48
N GLY A 138 -21.47 18.85 -0.72
CA GLY A 138 -20.95 17.89 0.25
C GLY A 138 -19.90 16.93 -0.29
N SER A 139 -19.52 17.01 -1.58
CA SER A 139 -18.39 16.23 -2.12
C SER A 139 -17.04 16.79 -1.68
N ILE A 140 -15.97 16.03 -1.86
CA ILE A 140 -14.61 16.48 -1.46
C ILE A 140 -14.12 17.52 -2.46
N LYS A 141 -13.81 18.72 -1.94
CA LYS A 141 -13.12 19.76 -2.70
C LYS A 141 -11.60 19.64 -2.57
N ALA A 142 -11.11 19.38 -1.36
CA ALA A 142 -9.72 19.12 -1.06
C ALA A 142 -9.62 18.24 0.19
N ALA A 143 -8.64 17.37 0.24
CA ALA A 143 -8.39 16.52 1.40
C ALA A 143 -6.93 16.04 1.48
N ASN A 144 -6.50 15.74 2.70
CA ASN A 144 -5.31 14.95 2.96
C ASN A 144 -5.73 13.58 3.49
N VAL A 145 -5.29 12.54 2.82
CA VAL A 145 -5.45 11.16 3.26
C VAL A 145 -4.13 10.71 3.89
N LEU A 146 -4.18 10.30 5.14
CA LEU A 146 -3.02 9.78 5.86
C LEU A 146 -3.04 8.26 5.80
N ILE A 147 -1.99 7.66 5.25
CA ILE A 147 -1.78 6.21 5.18
C ILE A 147 -0.65 5.87 6.13
N LYS A 148 -0.97 5.22 7.25
CA LYS A 148 0.01 4.76 8.22
C LYS A 148 0.45 3.34 7.90
N ILE A 149 1.76 3.09 7.91
CA ILE A 149 2.36 1.74 7.81
C ILE A 149 3.01 1.40 9.16
N ASN A 150 2.72 0.22 9.66
CA ASN A 150 3.18 -0.20 10.98
C ASN A 150 4.68 -0.49 11.00
N GLN A 151 5.43 0.31 11.75
CA GLN A 151 6.87 0.19 11.92
C GLN A 151 7.31 -1.21 12.39
N ASN A 152 6.57 -1.84 13.31
CA ASN A 152 6.90 -3.16 13.83
C ASN A 152 6.87 -4.25 12.76
N LYS A 153 6.16 -4.02 11.66
CA LYS A 153 6.08 -4.94 10.51
C LYS A 153 7.23 -4.77 9.54
N LEU A 154 7.94 -3.66 9.63
CA LEU A 154 9.09 -3.30 8.80
C LEU A 154 10.43 -3.56 9.51
N THR A 155 10.46 -3.52 10.84
CA THR A 155 11.69 -3.53 11.63
C THR A 155 12.29 -4.92 11.72
N THR A 156 13.53 -5.08 11.27
CA THR A 156 14.28 -6.33 11.28
C THR A 156 14.51 -6.84 12.71
N GLY A 157 14.32 -8.15 12.91
CA GLY A 157 14.48 -8.82 14.20
C GLY A 157 13.25 -8.70 15.11
N ASN A 158 12.24 -7.96 14.72
CA ASN A 158 10.95 -7.96 15.41
C ASN A 158 10.19 -9.25 15.08
N THR A 159 9.60 -9.90 16.07
CA THR A 159 8.77 -11.11 15.87
C THR A 159 7.54 -10.84 15.01
N ARG A 160 7.15 -9.57 14.90
CA ARG A 160 6.01 -9.10 14.09
C ARG A 160 6.40 -8.70 12.66
N GLU A 161 7.69 -8.72 12.33
CA GLU A 161 8.15 -8.39 10.98
C GLU A 161 7.57 -9.33 9.93
N ILE A 162 7.03 -8.75 8.86
CA ILE A 162 6.45 -9.50 7.74
C ILE A 162 7.38 -9.50 6.52
N SER A 163 7.12 -10.42 5.58
CA SER A 163 7.88 -10.50 4.33
C SER A 163 7.70 -9.26 3.45
N SER A 164 8.67 -9.00 2.58
CA SER A 164 8.62 -7.84 1.67
C SER A 164 7.43 -7.91 0.72
N ILE A 165 7.04 -9.10 0.24
CA ILE A 165 5.88 -9.24 -0.63
C ILE A 165 4.55 -8.98 0.12
N LEU A 166 4.45 -9.42 1.38
CA LEU A 166 3.28 -9.13 2.21
C LEU A 166 3.19 -7.65 2.56
N MET A 167 4.34 -6.99 2.79
CA MET A 167 4.37 -5.54 2.97
C MET A 167 4.00 -4.79 1.68
N ALA A 168 4.44 -5.26 0.53
CA ALA A 168 4.03 -4.70 -0.76
C ALA A 168 2.50 -4.80 -0.94
N LYS A 169 1.92 -5.96 -0.65
CA LYS A 169 0.46 -6.14 -0.64
C LYS A 169 -0.22 -5.16 0.32
N THR A 170 0.31 -5.00 1.53
CA THR A 170 -0.25 -4.05 2.50
C THR A 170 -0.23 -2.61 1.96
N ILE A 171 0.87 -2.15 1.40
CA ILE A 171 0.98 -0.80 0.82
C ILE A 171 -0.06 -0.60 -0.29
N ILE A 172 -0.21 -1.57 -1.19
CA ILE A 172 -1.19 -1.50 -2.27
C ILE A 172 -2.63 -1.51 -1.71
N HIS A 173 -2.91 -2.37 -0.72
CA HIS A 173 -4.20 -2.45 -0.04
C HIS A 173 -4.60 -1.10 0.60
N GLU A 174 -3.71 -0.49 1.37
CA GLU A 174 -3.97 0.82 1.98
C GLU A 174 -4.10 1.94 0.94
N SER A 175 -3.42 1.82 -0.20
CA SER A 175 -3.59 2.74 -1.33
C SER A 175 -5.00 2.64 -1.93
N ILE A 176 -5.52 1.43 -2.06
CA ILE A 176 -6.90 1.19 -2.53
C ILE A 176 -7.90 1.67 -1.48
N HIS A 177 -7.62 1.46 -0.19
CA HIS A 177 -8.43 1.99 0.91
C HIS A 177 -8.57 3.52 0.81
N ALA A 178 -7.44 4.22 0.60
CA ALA A 178 -7.43 5.67 0.37
C ALA A 178 -8.28 6.09 -0.83
N PHE A 179 -8.15 5.38 -1.94
CA PHE A 179 -8.93 5.61 -3.15
C PHE A 179 -10.44 5.43 -2.91
N LEU A 180 -10.83 4.32 -2.28
CA LEU A 180 -12.24 4.03 -1.97
C LEU A 180 -12.82 5.07 -1.01
N SER A 181 -12.09 5.50 0.02
CA SER A 181 -12.55 6.51 0.97
C SER A 181 -12.91 7.83 0.28
N VAL A 182 -12.11 8.26 -0.69
CA VAL A 182 -12.42 9.44 -1.50
C VAL A 182 -13.66 9.20 -2.36
N LYS A 183 -13.72 8.07 -3.05
CA LYS A 183 -14.82 7.74 -3.96
C LYS A 183 -16.15 7.56 -3.25
N VAL A 184 -16.17 6.87 -2.11
CA VAL A 184 -17.38 6.72 -1.28
C VAL A 184 -17.88 8.08 -0.83
N LYS A 185 -17.01 8.98 -0.38
CA LYS A 185 -17.44 10.34 0.04
C LYS A 185 -17.99 11.16 -1.11
N ASP A 186 -17.42 11.07 -2.30
CA ASP A 186 -17.91 11.77 -3.48
C ASP A 186 -19.30 11.28 -3.93
N CYS A 187 -19.60 10.00 -3.72
CA CYS A 187 -20.87 9.40 -4.12
C CYS A 187 -21.93 9.47 -3.01
N ASN A 188 -21.52 9.24 -1.76
CA ASN A 188 -22.39 9.29 -0.58
C ASN A 188 -22.11 10.56 0.23
N ILE A 189 -22.61 11.70 -0.26
CA ILE A 189 -22.42 12.99 0.39
C ILE A 189 -23.02 13.06 1.81
N GLY A 190 -23.97 12.19 2.13
CA GLY A 190 -24.59 12.08 3.46
C GLY A 190 -23.71 11.44 4.51
N ILE A 191 -22.72 10.62 4.12
CA ILE A 191 -21.79 10.03 5.07
C ILE A 191 -20.88 11.08 5.68
N THR A 192 -20.73 11.10 6.99
CA THR A 192 -19.75 12.00 7.65
C THR A 192 -18.34 11.44 7.51
N ILE A 193 -17.33 12.33 7.60
CA ILE A 193 -15.93 11.88 7.56
C ILE A 193 -15.58 10.98 8.74
N ASP A 194 -16.16 11.23 9.91
CA ASP A 194 -15.94 10.37 11.09
C ASP A 194 -16.53 8.97 10.87
N GLN A 195 -17.71 8.87 10.26
CA GLN A 195 -18.28 7.58 9.87
C GLN A 195 -17.38 6.89 8.85
N LEU A 196 -16.98 7.61 7.77
CA LEU A 196 -16.10 7.07 6.74
C LEU A 196 -14.77 6.53 7.30
N ASN A 197 -14.14 7.29 8.21
CA ASN A 197 -12.88 6.91 8.84
C ASN A 197 -12.98 5.71 9.80
N ASN A 198 -14.17 5.34 10.20
CA ASN A 198 -14.43 4.17 11.04
C ASN A 198 -14.89 2.94 10.24
N LEU A 199 -15.09 3.07 8.92
CA LEU A 199 -15.40 1.92 8.08
C LEU A 199 -14.15 1.08 7.86
N GLU A 200 -14.28 -0.21 8.09
CA GLU A 200 -13.30 -1.20 7.66
C GLU A 200 -13.32 -1.34 6.13
N PHE A 201 -12.30 -1.98 5.57
CA PHE A 201 -12.15 -2.07 4.12
C PHE A 201 -13.36 -2.74 3.44
N GLU A 202 -13.89 -3.79 4.04
CA GLU A 202 -15.09 -4.50 3.58
C GLU A 202 -16.33 -3.59 3.57
N GLU A 203 -16.48 -2.77 4.60
CA GLU A 203 -17.58 -1.83 4.72
C GLU A 203 -17.49 -0.70 3.68
N LEU A 204 -16.27 -0.22 3.39
CA LEU A 204 -16.03 0.74 2.30
C LEU A 204 -16.39 0.16 0.93
N ILE A 205 -16.03 -1.08 0.66
CA ILE A 205 -16.40 -1.78 -0.56
C ILE A 205 -17.93 -1.86 -0.63
N LYS A 206 -18.60 -2.21 0.45
CA LYS A 206 -20.05 -2.29 0.52
C LYS A 206 -20.69 -0.92 0.26
N GLU A 207 -20.25 0.13 0.94
CA GLU A 207 -20.77 1.50 0.72
C GLU A 207 -20.56 1.98 -0.71
N TYR A 208 -19.45 1.59 -1.35
CA TYR A 208 -19.18 1.94 -2.75
C TYR A 208 -20.13 1.24 -3.73
N TYR A 209 -20.52 -0.02 -3.46
CA TYR A 209 -21.32 -0.84 -4.37
C TYR A 209 -22.80 -0.92 -4.04
N ASP A 210 -23.17 -1.13 -2.78
CA ASP A 210 -24.56 -1.19 -2.33
C ASP A 210 -25.17 0.21 -2.18
N GLY A 211 -24.30 1.22 -2.08
CA GLY A 211 -24.67 2.61 -1.98
C GLY A 211 -25.04 3.22 -3.34
N THR A 212 -24.78 4.49 -3.48
CA THR A 212 -25.13 5.29 -4.63
C THR A 212 -24.05 5.38 -5.72
N CYS A 213 -22.86 4.77 -5.47
CA CYS A 213 -21.66 5.00 -6.27
C CYS A 213 -21.58 4.16 -7.54
N ALA A 214 -22.04 2.93 -7.48
CA ALA A 214 -21.99 2.00 -8.61
C ALA A 214 -23.36 1.38 -8.83
N THR A 215 -24.18 2.02 -9.64
CA THR A 215 -25.49 1.49 -10.01
C THR A 215 -25.35 0.22 -10.85
N GLY A 216 -25.78 -0.92 -10.32
CA GLY A 216 -25.98 -2.16 -11.06
C GLY A 216 -24.84 -3.17 -11.04
N GLN A 217 -23.82 -2.99 -10.22
CA GLN A 217 -22.84 -4.04 -9.95
C GLN A 217 -22.94 -4.51 -8.50
N GLU A 218 -22.97 -5.81 -8.30
CA GLU A 218 -22.95 -6.41 -6.97
C GLU A 218 -21.53 -6.33 -6.36
N GLN A 219 -21.44 -6.25 -5.04
CA GLN A 219 -20.16 -6.25 -4.28
C GLN A 219 -19.23 -7.38 -4.72
N HIS A 220 -19.80 -8.56 -4.94
CA HIS A 220 -19.13 -9.74 -5.45
C HIS A 220 -18.39 -9.47 -6.77
N GLN A 221 -19.11 -8.91 -7.76
CA GLN A 221 -18.58 -8.66 -9.08
C GLN A 221 -17.39 -7.69 -9.04
N PHE A 222 -17.46 -6.67 -8.19
CA PHE A 222 -16.35 -5.73 -8.06
C PHE A 222 -15.10 -6.36 -7.41
N MET A 223 -15.28 -7.14 -6.38
CA MET A 223 -14.16 -7.73 -5.66
C MET A 223 -13.37 -8.68 -6.56
N PHE A 224 -14.06 -9.56 -7.29
CA PHE A 224 -13.43 -10.59 -8.13
C PHE A 224 -13.14 -10.15 -9.58
N ASP A 225 -13.96 -9.25 -10.15
CA ASP A 225 -13.79 -8.82 -11.54
C ASP A 225 -12.87 -7.60 -11.67
N TYR A 226 -12.69 -6.84 -10.58
CA TYR A 226 -11.96 -5.57 -10.65
C TYR A 226 -10.82 -5.46 -9.63
N LEU A 227 -11.09 -5.64 -8.33
CA LEU A 227 -10.13 -5.33 -7.27
C LEU A 227 -9.03 -6.39 -7.16
N GLU A 228 -9.42 -7.65 -7.14
CA GLU A 228 -8.49 -8.79 -7.10
C GLU A 228 -7.56 -8.81 -8.32
N PRO A 229 -8.05 -8.73 -9.57
CA PRO A 229 -7.18 -8.70 -10.74
C PRO A 229 -6.17 -7.56 -10.74
N ILE A 230 -6.57 -6.38 -10.26
CA ILE A 230 -5.66 -5.23 -10.14
C ILE A 230 -4.55 -5.50 -9.12
N LEU A 231 -4.89 -6.00 -7.94
CA LEU A 231 -3.91 -6.34 -6.91
C LEU A 231 -2.94 -7.41 -7.39
N SER A 232 -3.48 -8.47 -7.97
CA SER A 232 -2.72 -9.58 -8.51
C SER A 232 -1.77 -9.14 -9.63
N GLU A 233 -2.24 -8.30 -10.56
CA GLU A 233 -1.43 -7.73 -11.64
C GLU A 233 -0.26 -6.88 -11.08
N ILE A 234 -0.53 -5.98 -10.13
CA ILE A 234 0.52 -5.16 -9.52
C ILE A 234 1.56 -6.04 -8.80
N LEU A 235 1.11 -7.04 -8.04
CA LEU A 235 2.01 -7.95 -7.33
C LEU A 235 2.84 -8.80 -8.30
N THR A 236 2.27 -9.19 -9.43
CA THR A 236 2.97 -9.90 -10.51
C THR A 236 4.04 -9.01 -11.15
N ASP A 237 3.73 -7.76 -11.45
CA ASP A 237 4.65 -6.79 -12.03
C ASP A 237 5.93 -6.61 -11.18
N ILE A 238 5.78 -6.64 -9.86
CA ILE A 238 6.89 -6.37 -8.92
C ILE A 238 7.53 -7.64 -8.35
N ARG A 239 7.05 -8.83 -8.70
CA ARG A 239 7.50 -10.11 -8.13
C ARG A 239 9.01 -10.26 -8.11
N ASP A 240 9.63 -10.09 -9.27
CA ASP A 240 11.06 -10.33 -9.46
C ASP A 240 11.93 -9.25 -8.79
N ASP A 241 11.35 -8.10 -8.52
CA ASP A 241 11.98 -7.00 -7.80
C ASP A 241 11.91 -7.19 -6.26
N VAL A 242 10.84 -7.82 -5.76
CA VAL A 242 10.56 -7.92 -4.30
C VAL A 242 10.95 -9.28 -3.73
N ILE A 243 10.88 -10.34 -4.53
CA ILE A 243 11.20 -11.71 -4.12
C ILE A 243 12.57 -12.11 -4.69
N PRO A 244 13.51 -12.55 -3.86
CA PRO A 244 14.81 -13.01 -4.36
C PRO A 244 14.70 -14.16 -5.38
N ALA A 245 15.51 -14.11 -6.44
CA ALA A 245 15.49 -15.13 -7.50
C ALA A 245 15.69 -16.56 -6.99
N SER A 246 16.45 -16.74 -5.90
CA SER A 246 16.63 -18.06 -5.25
C SER A 246 15.32 -18.57 -4.64
N GLN A 247 14.48 -17.69 -4.13
CA GLN A 247 13.19 -18.05 -3.56
C GLN A 247 12.16 -18.30 -4.67
N ILE A 248 12.20 -17.53 -5.75
CA ILE A 248 11.37 -17.78 -6.93
C ILE A 248 11.63 -19.20 -7.45
N ARG A 249 12.89 -19.55 -7.72
CA ARG A 249 13.27 -20.90 -8.18
C ARG A 249 12.85 -22.01 -7.22
N ARG A 250 12.95 -21.76 -5.91
CA ARG A 250 12.48 -22.71 -4.90
C ARG A 250 10.98 -22.93 -5.01
N MET A 251 10.19 -21.85 -5.13
CA MET A 251 8.75 -21.92 -5.23
C MET A 251 8.29 -22.57 -6.55
N ASP A 252 9.01 -22.35 -7.65
CA ASP A 252 8.74 -22.98 -8.93
C ASP A 252 8.85 -24.52 -8.88
N SER A 253 9.60 -25.04 -7.90
CA SER A 253 9.75 -26.50 -7.66
C SER A 253 8.87 -27.06 -6.54
N GLU A 254 8.10 -26.18 -5.85
CA GLU A 254 7.22 -26.61 -4.75
C GLU A 254 5.90 -27.19 -5.25
N THR A 255 5.30 -28.01 -4.41
CA THR A 255 3.97 -28.56 -4.63
C THR A 255 3.08 -28.31 -3.42
N LEU A 256 1.82 -28.10 -3.69
CA LEU A 256 0.75 -27.96 -2.72
C LEU A 256 -0.08 -29.23 -2.66
N TYR A 257 -0.50 -29.60 -1.47
CA TYR A 257 -1.52 -30.63 -1.26
C TYR A 257 -2.85 -29.92 -0.99
N VAL A 258 -3.76 -29.99 -1.96
CA VAL A 258 -5.12 -29.44 -1.86
C VAL A 258 -6.11 -30.58 -2.13
N ASN A 259 -7.02 -30.82 -1.21
CA ASN A 259 -8.00 -31.89 -1.27
C ASN A 259 -7.38 -33.29 -1.61
N GLY A 260 -6.22 -33.56 -1.00
CA GLY A 260 -5.48 -34.80 -1.22
C GLY A 260 -4.74 -34.91 -2.55
N ILE A 261 -4.81 -33.90 -3.41
CA ILE A 261 -4.16 -33.86 -4.72
C ILE A 261 -2.90 -32.98 -4.63
N SER A 262 -1.78 -33.52 -5.13
CA SER A 262 -0.54 -32.76 -5.26
C SER A 262 -0.58 -31.92 -6.53
N THR A 263 -0.48 -30.60 -6.38
CA THR A 263 -0.45 -29.66 -7.51
C THR A 263 0.83 -28.81 -7.45
N PRO A 264 1.49 -28.49 -8.58
CA PRO A 264 2.59 -27.54 -8.58
C PRO A 264 2.16 -26.19 -8.00
N PHE A 265 3.10 -25.51 -7.34
CA PHE A 265 2.90 -24.12 -6.95
C PHE A 265 2.67 -23.24 -8.20
N ASN A 266 1.73 -22.33 -8.12
CA ASN A 266 1.40 -21.41 -9.21
C ASN A 266 1.42 -19.96 -8.68
N TRP A 267 2.14 -19.07 -9.36
CA TRP A 267 2.28 -17.67 -8.95
C TRP A 267 0.99 -16.87 -9.10
N ASP A 268 0.20 -17.13 -10.14
CA ASP A 268 -1.07 -16.44 -10.36
C ASP A 268 -2.06 -16.82 -9.25
N ASP A 269 -2.14 -18.10 -8.92
CA ASP A 269 -2.90 -18.57 -7.77
C ASP A 269 -2.41 -17.97 -6.44
N PHE A 270 -1.09 -17.83 -6.27
CA PHE A 270 -0.52 -17.22 -5.07
C PHE A 270 -0.93 -15.75 -4.95
N PHE A 271 -0.78 -14.96 -6.01
CA PHE A 271 -1.14 -13.55 -5.97
C PHE A 271 -2.65 -13.34 -5.87
N PHE A 272 -3.44 -14.18 -6.54
CA PHE A 272 -4.89 -14.22 -6.35
C PHE A 272 -5.26 -14.41 -4.88
N ASN A 273 -4.76 -15.46 -4.24
CA ASN A 273 -5.08 -15.72 -2.84
C ASN A 273 -4.49 -14.65 -1.90
N LEU A 274 -3.31 -14.10 -2.20
CA LEU A 274 -2.71 -13.03 -1.42
C LEU A 274 -3.53 -11.73 -1.52
N SER A 275 -4.14 -11.44 -2.66
CA SER A 275 -5.01 -10.26 -2.82
C SER A 275 -6.30 -10.38 -2.00
N LEU A 276 -6.79 -11.59 -1.78
CA LEU A 276 -7.97 -11.86 -0.95
C LEU A 276 -7.71 -11.78 0.55
N GLU A 277 -6.43 -11.79 0.99
CA GLU A 277 -6.12 -11.63 2.40
C GLU A 277 -6.55 -10.24 2.89
N GLY A 278 -7.33 -10.17 3.97
CA GLY A 278 -7.98 -8.96 4.47
C GLY A 278 -9.39 -8.72 3.90
N LEU A 279 -9.88 -9.61 3.02
CA LEU A 279 -11.24 -9.59 2.50
C LEU A 279 -12.08 -10.77 3.00
N HIS A 280 -11.54 -11.58 3.90
CA HIS A 280 -12.12 -12.84 4.35
C HIS A 280 -13.41 -12.70 5.19
N ASN A 281 -13.78 -11.48 5.58
CA ASN A 281 -15.06 -11.20 6.26
C ASN A 281 -16.14 -10.69 5.27
N THR A 282 -15.83 -10.56 3.98
CA THR A 282 -16.81 -10.12 3.00
C THR A 282 -17.78 -11.25 2.64
N GLU A 283 -19.03 -10.89 2.35
CA GLU A 283 -20.02 -11.84 1.86
C GLU A 283 -19.56 -12.51 0.55
N ALA A 284 -18.89 -11.77 -0.31
CA ALA A 284 -18.31 -12.28 -1.55
C ALA A 284 -17.27 -13.39 -1.29
N PHE A 285 -16.37 -13.20 -0.31
CA PHE A 285 -15.40 -14.23 0.06
C PHE A 285 -16.07 -15.48 0.66
N GLU A 286 -17.05 -15.29 1.55
CA GLU A 286 -17.82 -16.40 2.11
C GLU A 286 -18.48 -17.24 1.01
N ASN A 287 -19.11 -16.59 0.04
CA ASN A 287 -19.84 -17.26 -1.04
C ASN A 287 -18.94 -17.91 -2.08
N GLU A 288 -17.83 -17.27 -2.47
CA GLU A 288 -17.00 -17.75 -3.58
C GLU A 288 -15.81 -18.61 -3.17
N ILE A 289 -15.25 -18.35 -1.99
CA ILE A 289 -14.04 -19.02 -1.53
C ILE A 289 -14.36 -20.00 -0.40
N LYS A 290 -14.98 -19.52 0.68
CA LYS A 290 -15.13 -20.30 1.90
C LYS A 290 -16.19 -21.39 1.78
N SER A 291 -17.24 -21.17 0.99
CA SER A 291 -18.26 -22.18 0.69
C SER A 291 -17.73 -23.35 -0.16
N ASP A 292 -16.65 -23.16 -0.91
CA ASP A 292 -15.98 -24.17 -1.70
C ASP A 292 -14.78 -24.73 -0.93
N ILE A 293 -14.87 -25.99 -0.49
CA ILE A 293 -13.83 -26.65 0.33
C ILE A 293 -12.46 -26.61 -0.35
N VAL A 294 -12.40 -26.77 -1.66
CA VAL A 294 -11.14 -26.82 -2.44
C VAL A 294 -10.53 -25.43 -2.53
N LYS A 295 -11.34 -24.41 -2.83
CA LYS A 295 -10.89 -23.02 -2.90
C LYS A 295 -10.44 -22.53 -1.53
N ASN A 296 -11.21 -22.84 -0.48
CA ASN A 296 -10.86 -22.45 0.89
C ASN A 296 -9.56 -23.10 1.38
N GLU A 297 -9.39 -24.42 1.14
CA GLU A 297 -8.13 -25.09 1.48
C GLU A 297 -6.96 -24.52 0.69
N LYS A 298 -7.16 -24.20 -0.59
CA LYS A 298 -6.14 -23.55 -1.43
C LYS A 298 -5.75 -22.17 -0.87
N PHE A 299 -6.72 -21.35 -0.50
CA PHE A 299 -6.49 -20.05 0.14
C PHE A 299 -5.65 -20.20 1.41
N GLU A 300 -6.05 -21.07 2.34
CA GLU A 300 -5.34 -21.31 3.59
C GLU A 300 -3.90 -21.78 3.36
N LYS A 301 -3.67 -22.65 2.36
CA LYS A 301 -2.32 -23.12 2.01
C LYS A 301 -1.44 -22.00 1.49
N TYR A 302 -1.93 -21.18 0.57
CA TYR A 302 -1.15 -20.08 0.00
C TYR A 302 -0.83 -19.03 1.06
N ILE A 303 -1.81 -18.59 1.87
CA ILE A 303 -1.61 -17.55 2.87
C ILE A 303 -0.81 -18.06 4.09
N GLY A 304 -1.21 -19.21 4.66
CA GLY A 304 -0.61 -19.71 5.89
C GLY A 304 0.82 -20.24 5.73
N ILE A 305 1.15 -20.80 4.56
CA ILE A 305 2.44 -21.48 4.36
C ILE A 305 3.43 -20.60 3.61
N PHE A 306 2.99 -19.94 2.54
CA PHE A 306 3.93 -19.30 1.61
C PHE A 306 4.16 -17.80 1.89
N ALA A 307 3.14 -17.05 2.30
CA ALA A 307 3.32 -15.63 2.60
C ALA A 307 4.36 -15.35 3.70
N VAL A 308 4.47 -16.26 4.68
CA VAL A 308 5.45 -16.15 5.78
C VAL A 308 6.84 -16.72 5.45
N ARG A 309 6.99 -17.47 4.35
CA ARG A 309 8.27 -18.10 3.95
C ARG A 309 9.15 -17.19 3.09
N PHE A 310 8.64 -16.08 2.63
CA PHE A 310 9.40 -15.16 1.79
C PHE A 310 10.34 -14.25 2.60
N SER A 311 11.35 -13.72 1.92
CA SER A 311 12.33 -12.83 2.51
C SER A 311 11.67 -11.61 3.15
N LYS A 312 12.16 -11.27 4.34
CA LYS A 312 11.84 -10.02 5.01
C LYS A 312 12.71 -8.87 4.51
N ASN A 313 13.81 -9.16 3.82
CA ASN A 313 14.70 -8.15 3.27
C ASN A 313 14.23 -7.74 1.88
N CYS A 314 14.12 -6.44 1.66
CA CYS A 314 13.97 -5.91 0.33
C CYS A 314 15.35 -5.89 -0.34
N ASN A 315 15.49 -6.61 -1.46
CA ASN A 315 16.74 -6.62 -2.22
C ASN A 315 16.86 -5.32 -3.03
N ASN A 316 18.00 -4.67 -2.88
CA ASN A 316 18.39 -3.52 -3.72
C ASN A 316 19.14 -4.00 -4.96
#